data_d12963e1d2820af62dba62653e61e0fe
#
_entry.id   d12963e1d2820af62dba62653e61e0fe
#
_cell.length_a   1.000
_cell.length_b   1.000
_cell.length_c   1.000
_cell.angle_alpha   90.00
_cell.angle_beta   90.00
_cell.angle_gamma   90.00
#
_symmetry.space_group_name_H-M   'P 1'
#
loop_
_entity.id
_entity.type
_entity.pdbx_description
1 polymer ?
#
loop_
_entity_poly.entity_id
_entity_poly.type
_entity_poly.pdbx_seq_one_letter_code
_entity_poly.pdbx_strand_id
1 'polypeptide(L)' 'MRGNPGRRLRREGAIKRIEQQILGYEEKIISNKETLKVARKEKDQSNINTCEVIIETHEKKLNAARECLENTQNNLK' A
#
# COMPACT_ATOMS: atom_id res chain seq x y z
N MET A 1 0.90 37.12 0.75
CA MET A 1 1.25 36.61 0.33
C MET A 1 1.19 35.61 0.15
N ARG A 2 0.97 35.43 -0.06
CA ARG A 2 1.07 34.70 -0.52
C ARG A 2 1.26 33.49 -0.37
N GLY A 3 0.84 32.63 -0.94
CA GLY A 3 0.95 31.25 -0.64
C GLY A 3 2.37 30.83 -0.30
N ASN A 4 2.52 29.92 0.64
CA ASN A 4 3.85 29.41 0.96
C ASN A 4 4.21 28.30 -0.02
N PRO A 5 5.10 28.53 -1.00
CA PRO A 5 5.46 27.50 -1.98
C PRO A 5 6.08 26.26 -1.36
N GLY A 6 6.75 26.40 -0.21
CA GLY A 6 7.32 25.28 0.50
C GLY A 6 6.28 24.28 1.01
N ARG A 7 5.13 24.78 1.48
CA ARG A 7 4.04 23.90 1.95
C ARG A 7 3.46 23.09 0.79
N ARG A 8 3.28 23.73 -0.35
CA ARG A 8 2.74 23.04 -1.54
C ARG A 8 3.66 21.93 -1.99
N LEU A 9 4.96 22.23 -2.06
CA LEU A 9 5.95 21.24 -2.44
C LEU A 9 6.01 20.08 -1.46
N ARG A 10 5.87 20.34 -0.17
CA ARG A 10 5.82 19.29 0.86
C ARG A 10 4.62 18.38 0.69
N ARG A 11 3.47 18.94 0.39
CA ARG A 11 2.25 18.15 0.16
C ARG A 11 2.38 17.26 -1.08
N GLU A 12 2.93 17.82 -2.16
CA GLU A 12 3.20 17.07 -3.38
C GLU A 12 4.20 15.94 -3.12
N GLY A 13 5.24 16.20 -2.32
CA GLY A 13 6.18 15.18 -1.90
C GLY A 13 5.53 14.08 -1.06
N ALA A 14 4.60 14.45 -0.19
CA ALA A 14 3.86 13.49 0.62
C ALA A 14 2.98 12.59 -0.27
N ILE A 15 2.32 13.17 -1.27
CA ILE A 15 1.51 12.41 -2.22
C ILE A 15 2.37 11.38 -2.95
N LYS A 16 3.53 11.78 -3.43
CA LYS A 16 4.44 10.86 -4.13
C LYS A 16 4.88 9.71 -3.24
N ARG A 17 5.20 9.99 -1.97
CA ARG A 17 5.58 8.95 -1.01
C ARG A 17 4.45 7.95 -0.80
N ILE A 18 3.23 8.46 -0.63
CA ILE A 18 2.06 7.61 -0.41
C ILE A 18 1.82 6.74 -1.64
N GLU A 19 1.92 7.33 -2.84
CA GLU A 19 1.77 6.57 -4.08
C GLU A 19 2.79 5.45 -4.20
N GLN A 20 4.04 5.71 -3.82
CA GLN A 20 5.10 4.69 -3.83
C GLN A 20 4.83 3.59 -2.81
N GLN A 21 4.32 3.96 -1.63
CA GLN A 21 3.93 2.97 -0.63
C GLN A 21 2.80 2.07 -1.15
N ILE A 22 1.82 2.65 -1.82
CA ILE A 22 0.71 1.91 -2.42
C ILE A 22 1.24 0.89 -3.42
N LEU A 23 2.13 1.31 -4.32
CA LEU A 23 2.74 0.41 -5.28
C LEU A 23 3.50 -0.73 -4.60
N GLY A 24 4.25 -0.41 -3.55
CA GLY A 24 4.99 -1.41 -2.79
C GLY A 24 4.07 -2.44 -2.14
N TYR A 25 2.97 -2.00 -1.54
CA TYR A 25 1.99 -2.91 -0.95
C TYR A 25 1.32 -3.77 -2.01
N GLU A 26 0.95 -3.19 -3.15
CA GLU A 26 0.35 -3.93 -4.24
C GLU A 26 1.28 -5.02 -4.77
N GLU A 27 2.56 -4.69 -4.95
CA GLU A 27 3.55 -5.66 -5.40
C GLU A 27 3.73 -6.82 -4.41
N LYS A 28 3.77 -6.52 -3.12
CA LYS A 28 3.89 -7.54 -2.09
C LYS A 28 2.66 -8.44 -2.03
N ILE A 29 1.48 -7.86 -2.21
CA ILE A 29 0.23 -8.63 -2.24
C ILE A 29 0.25 -9.59 -3.43
N ILE A 30 0.61 -9.11 -4.62
CA ILE A 30 0.69 -9.94 -5.83
C ILE A 30 1.69 -11.08 -5.62
N SER A 31 2.89 -10.77 -5.14
CA SER A 31 3.94 -11.75 -4.88
C SER A 31 3.47 -12.83 -3.90
N ASN A 32 2.84 -12.43 -2.80
CA ASN A 32 2.36 -13.38 -1.80
C ASN A 32 1.18 -14.21 -2.30
N LYS A 33 0.34 -13.65 -3.18
CA LYS A 33 -0.75 -14.42 -3.81
C LYS A 33 -0.19 -15.52 -4.70
N GLU A 34 0.89 -15.25 -5.41
CA GLU A 34 1.55 -16.26 -6.24
C GLU A 34 2.17 -17.36 -5.37
N THR A 35 2.85 -16.98 -4.29
CA THR A 35 3.39 -17.93 -3.32
C THR A 35 2.28 -18.77 -2.71
N LEU A 36 1.14 -18.15 -2.41
CA LEU A 36 -0.02 -18.85 -1.86
C LEU A 36 -0.54 -19.91 -2.83
N LYS A 37 -0.59 -19.62 -4.13
CA LYS A 37 -0.99 -20.61 -5.14
C LYS A 37 -0.10 -21.84 -5.09
N VAL A 38 1.22 -21.63 -5.02
CA VAL A 38 2.18 -22.71 -4.95
C VAL A 38 2.00 -23.52 -3.65
N ALA A 39 1.85 -22.82 -2.54
CA ALA A 39 1.64 -23.47 -1.25
C ALA A 39 0.38 -24.34 -1.23
N ARG A 40 -0.69 -23.87 -1.88
CA ARG A 40 -1.94 -24.63 -1.99
C ARG A 40 -1.74 -25.89 -2.84
N LYS A 41 -0.99 -25.78 -3.93
CA LYS A 41 -0.67 -26.96 -4.76
C LYS A 41 0.15 -27.98 -3.98
N GLU A 42 1.09 -27.52 -3.18
CA GLU A 42 1.94 -28.38 -2.36
C GLU A 42 1.28 -28.84 -1.07
N LYS A 43 0.08 -28.32 -0.78
CA LYS A 43 -0.68 -28.60 0.45
C LYS A 43 0.14 -28.24 1.69
N ASP A 44 0.93 -27.19 1.62
CA ASP A 44 1.74 -26.70 2.71
C ASP A 44 0.92 -25.73 3.57
N GLN A 45 0.22 -26.26 4.56
CA GLN A 45 -0.69 -25.48 5.39
C GLN A 45 0.02 -24.36 6.15
N SER A 46 1.25 -24.58 6.58
CA SER A 46 2.02 -23.56 7.29
C SER A 46 2.25 -22.34 6.41
N ASN A 47 2.69 -22.56 5.17
CA ASN A 47 2.93 -21.47 4.22
C ASN A 47 1.62 -20.82 3.78
N ILE A 48 0.54 -21.60 3.62
CA ILE A 48 -0.78 -21.06 3.30
C ILE A 48 -1.20 -20.06 4.37
N ASN A 49 -1.11 -20.43 5.64
CA ASN A 49 -1.49 -19.57 6.75
C ASN A 49 -0.63 -18.31 6.80
N THR A 50 0.68 -18.45 6.61
CA THR A 50 1.62 -17.33 6.63
C THR A 50 1.30 -16.35 5.50
N CYS A 51 1.10 -16.85 4.28
CA CYS A 51 0.77 -16.00 3.12
C CYS A 51 -0.55 -15.27 3.31
N GLU A 52 -1.57 -15.96 3.84
CA GLU A 52 -2.87 -15.34 4.07
C GLU A 52 -2.77 -14.18 5.07
N VAL A 53 -2.01 -14.36 6.16
CA VAL A 53 -1.80 -13.30 7.15
C VAL A 53 -1.06 -12.12 6.55
N ILE A 54 0.00 -12.39 5.77
CA ILE A 54 0.78 -11.33 5.11
C ILE A 54 -0.09 -10.54 4.14
N ILE A 55 -0.86 -11.23 3.31
CA ILE A 55 -1.75 -10.59 2.33
C ILE A 55 -2.77 -9.71 3.05
N GLU A 56 -3.43 -10.23 4.08
CA GLU A 56 -4.41 -9.48 4.85
C GLU A 56 -3.80 -8.23 5.47
N THR A 57 -2.61 -8.36 6.07
CA THR A 57 -1.90 -7.24 6.68
C THR A 57 -1.58 -6.15 5.64
N HIS A 58 -1.07 -6.55 4.47
CA HIS A 58 -0.74 -5.60 3.41
C HIS A 58 -1.99 -4.97 2.80
N GLU A 59 -3.09 -5.71 2.67
CA GLU A 59 -4.34 -5.16 2.18
C GLU A 59 -4.89 -4.08 3.12
N LYS A 60 -4.80 -4.28 4.43
CA LYS A 60 -5.21 -3.28 5.40
C LYS A 60 -4.34 -2.03 5.30
N LYS A 61 -3.02 -2.21 5.17
CA LYS A 61 -2.09 -1.09 5.00
C LYS A 61 -2.34 -0.36 3.69
N LEU A 62 -2.62 -1.10 2.63
CA LEU A 62 -2.93 -0.53 1.31
C LEU A 62 -4.19 0.35 1.38
N ASN A 63 -5.24 -0.16 2.00
CA ASN A 63 -6.49 0.59 2.15
C ASN A 63 -6.27 1.87 2.97
N ALA A 64 -5.50 1.79 4.05
CA ALA A 64 -5.17 2.95 4.86
C ALA A 64 -4.36 3.98 4.07
N ALA A 65 -3.41 3.51 3.26
CA ALA A 65 -2.60 4.39 2.42
C ALA A 65 -3.43 5.09 1.34
N ARG A 66 -4.37 4.36 0.72
CA ARG A 66 -5.28 4.93 -0.27
C ARG A 66 -6.17 6.00 0.35
N GLU A 67 -6.69 5.75 1.54
CA GLU A 67 -7.51 6.70 2.27
C GLU A 67 -6.70 7.95 2.63
N CYS A 68 -5.47 7.76 3.08
CA CYS A 68 -4.56 8.85 3.38
C CYS A 68 -4.26 9.68 2.12
N LEU A 69 -4.05 9.02 0.99
CA LEU A 69 -3.81 9.70 -0.29
C LEU A 69 -5.01 10.55 -0.69
N GLU A 70 -6.20 10.00 -0.60
CA GLU A 70 -7.44 10.71 -0.92
C GLU A 70 -7.59 11.95 -0.05
N ASN A 71 -7.38 11.82 1.26
CA ASN A 71 -7.49 12.94 2.19
C ASN A 71 -6.44 14.02 1.88
N THR A 72 -5.22 13.62 1.56
CA THR A 72 -4.15 14.56 1.22
C THR A 72 -4.48 15.31 -0.06
N GLN A 73 -4.96 14.61 -1.08
CA GLN A 73 -5.36 15.23 -2.35
C GLN A 73 -6.53 16.20 -2.15
N ASN A 74 -7.51 15.84 -1.33
CA ASN A 74 -8.64 16.71 -1.04
C ASN A 74 -8.20 17.99 -0.34
N ASN A 75 -7.19 17.92 0.51
CA ASN A 75 -6.65 19.09 1.21
C ASN A 75 -5.91 20.06 0.28
N LEU A 76 -5.54 19.61 -0.92
CA LEU A 76 -4.90 20.49 -1.92
C LEU A 76 -5.90 21.32 -2.73
N LYS A 77 -7.17 20.97 -2.66
CA LYS A 77 -8.24 21.74 -3.33
C LYS A 77 -8.64 22.97 -2.48
#